data_9be8b4b864fd023505655e45d233f864
#
_entry.id   9be8b4b864fd023505655e45d233f864
#
_cell.length_a   1.000
_cell.length_b   1.000
_cell.length_c   1.000
_cell.angle_alpha   90.00
_cell.angle_beta   90.00
_cell.angle_gamma   90.00
#
_symmetry.space_group_name_H-M   'P 1'
#
loop_
_entity.id
_entity.type
_entity.pdbx_description
1 polymer ?
#
loop_
_entity_poly.entity_id
_entity_poly.type
_entity_poly.pdbx_seq_one_letter_code
_entity_poly.pdbx_strand_id
1 'polypeptide(L)'
;MTRIVTAGVAVADFVFYLAEMPRQPEKYRALDAGITGGGCAANAAAAISRLGGEAVLAARLGDDEVGAMIVAGLEADGVDCRLVRKFAGRRSSFSSVFVDREGERQIVNYRDTGLSMNADWLADALPATFDAALADTRWPDGAAVLMRAARERGLPGVLDAEAPIHEARGAFELASHLAFSAQGLRDWAGHDDLGRGLAEAAQQTGKFVCVTDGARGVFWQHGTASGVVQAYRVEAVDTLGAGDVWHGAFTLALGEGMDPETAIRFASATAALKCTRHNGRAGYPTRKEVEQFVKEAIACN
;
A
#
# COMPACT_ATOMS: atom_id res chain seq x y z
N MET A 1 1.63 5.72 21.18
CA MET A 1 1.87 5.80 19.71
C MET A 1 0.99 4.73 19.09
N THR A 2 0.26 5.06 18.03
CA THR A 2 -0.67 4.11 17.36
C THR A 2 0.13 3.06 16.61
N ARG A 3 -0.11 1.79 16.92
CA ARG A 3 0.60 0.65 16.33
C ARG A 3 -0.24 0.01 15.24
N ILE A 4 0.34 -0.08 14.05
CA ILE A 4 -0.29 -0.72 12.90
C ILE A 4 0.55 -1.93 12.48
N VAL A 5 -0.11 -3.07 12.30
CA VAL A 5 0.52 -4.24 11.68
C VAL A 5 0.16 -4.26 10.20
N THR A 6 1.17 -4.39 9.35
CA THR A 6 0.96 -4.57 7.91
C THR A 6 1.39 -5.98 7.49
N ALA A 7 0.70 -6.58 6.52
CA ALA A 7 1.07 -7.90 5.98
C ALA A 7 1.00 -7.92 4.46
N GLY A 8 2.07 -8.37 3.81
CA GLY A 8 2.08 -8.49 2.36
C GLY A 8 3.46 -8.51 1.73
N VAL A 9 3.60 -7.84 0.60
CA VAL A 9 4.80 -7.88 -0.21
C VAL A 9 5.78 -6.77 0.15
N ALA A 10 7.06 -7.13 0.18
CA ALA A 10 8.21 -6.22 0.23
C ALA A 10 9.17 -6.58 -0.89
N VAL A 11 9.60 -5.60 -1.67
CA VAL A 11 10.49 -5.78 -2.83
C VAL A 11 11.55 -4.67 -2.87
N ALA A 12 12.57 -4.87 -3.70
CA ALA A 12 13.50 -3.83 -4.11
C ALA A 12 13.26 -3.49 -5.58
N ASP A 13 13.15 -2.21 -5.90
CA ASP A 13 13.03 -1.73 -7.27
C ASP A 13 14.35 -1.06 -7.70
N PHE A 14 15.00 -1.63 -8.72
CA PHE A 14 16.17 -1.06 -9.37
C PHE A 14 15.70 -0.16 -10.48
N VAL A 15 15.75 1.14 -10.27
CA VAL A 15 15.24 2.15 -11.20
C VAL A 15 16.37 2.67 -12.07
N PHE A 16 16.16 2.67 -13.37
CA PHE A 16 17.09 3.18 -14.37
C PHE A 16 16.42 4.28 -15.18
N TYR A 17 17.01 5.47 -15.16
CA TYR A 17 16.55 6.60 -15.96
C TYR A 17 17.29 6.59 -17.29
N LEU A 18 16.55 6.49 -18.38
CA LEU A 18 17.07 6.31 -19.74
C LEU A 18 16.76 7.52 -20.62
N ALA A 19 17.53 7.69 -21.68
CA ALA A 19 17.20 8.67 -22.72
C ALA A 19 15.97 8.23 -23.53
N GLU A 20 15.83 6.91 -23.74
CA GLU A 20 14.74 6.27 -24.46
C GLU A 20 14.58 4.82 -23.98
N MET A 21 13.39 4.23 -24.14
CA MET A 21 13.13 2.84 -23.77
C MET A 21 13.94 1.86 -24.62
N PRO A 22 14.49 0.78 -24.01
CA PRO A 22 15.18 -0.28 -24.72
C PRO A 22 14.25 -1.00 -25.72
N ARG A 23 14.66 -1.04 -26.97
CA ARG A 23 13.90 -1.68 -28.07
C ARG A 23 14.70 -2.72 -28.84
N GLN A 24 16.02 -2.67 -28.71
CA GLN A 24 16.95 -3.53 -29.46
C GLN A 24 17.81 -4.36 -28.51
N PRO A 25 18.34 -5.52 -28.93
CA PRO A 25 19.21 -6.36 -28.12
C PRO A 25 20.65 -5.79 -28.09
N GLU A 26 20.81 -4.61 -27.47
CA GLU A 26 22.07 -3.89 -27.35
C GLU A 26 22.29 -3.38 -25.91
N LYS A 27 23.46 -2.81 -25.66
CA LYS A 27 23.77 -2.23 -24.35
C LYS A 27 23.25 -0.80 -24.26
N TYR A 28 22.27 -0.59 -23.40
CA TYR A 28 21.80 0.74 -23.01
C TYR A 28 22.60 1.26 -21.81
N ARG A 29 22.88 2.55 -21.80
CA ARG A 29 23.53 3.22 -20.67
C ARG A 29 22.52 4.17 -20.03
N ALA A 30 22.23 3.93 -18.77
CA ALA A 30 21.35 4.80 -17.99
C ALA A 30 21.99 6.18 -17.81
N LEU A 31 21.15 7.22 -17.78
CA LEU A 31 21.51 8.60 -17.42
C LEU A 31 21.72 8.71 -15.91
N ASP A 32 20.89 7.98 -15.15
CA ASP A 32 20.93 7.87 -13.70
C ASP A 32 20.34 6.53 -13.26
N ALA A 33 20.64 6.08 -12.06
CA ALA A 33 20.08 4.87 -11.49
C ALA A 33 19.98 4.96 -9.97
N GLY A 34 18.98 4.26 -9.41
CA GLY A 34 18.78 4.18 -7.99
C GLY A 34 18.16 2.87 -7.57
N ILE A 35 18.21 2.60 -6.26
CA ILE A 35 17.48 1.49 -5.64
C ILE A 35 16.48 2.10 -4.69
N THR A 36 15.22 1.71 -4.84
CA THR A 36 14.14 2.14 -3.94
C THR A 36 13.42 0.95 -3.36
N GLY A 37 12.85 1.11 -2.18
CA GLY A 37 11.95 0.11 -1.63
C GLY A 37 10.63 0.11 -2.38
N GLY A 38 10.06 -1.07 -2.58
CA GLY A 38 8.77 -1.32 -3.20
C GLY A 38 7.95 -2.33 -2.40
N GLY A 39 6.77 -2.64 -2.94
CA GLY A 39 5.80 -3.55 -2.33
C GLY A 39 4.75 -2.82 -1.51
N CYS A 40 3.46 -3.14 -1.75
CA CYS A 40 2.33 -2.38 -1.21
C CYS A 40 2.36 -2.31 0.32
N ALA A 41 2.43 -3.46 1.00
CA ALA A 41 2.48 -3.49 2.46
C ALA A 41 3.73 -2.82 3.04
N ALA A 42 4.90 -2.97 2.38
CA ALA A 42 6.15 -2.37 2.83
C ALA A 42 6.18 -0.85 2.65
N ASN A 43 5.65 -0.34 1.54
CA ASN A 43 5.51 1.10 1.29
C ASN A 43 4.50 1.73 2.25
N ALA A 44 3.38 1.05 2.50
CA ALA A 44 2.40 1.49 3.48
C ALA A 44 2.99 1.54 4.90
N ALA A 45 3.79 0.53 5.31
CA ALA A 45 4.47 0.53 6.60
C ALA A 45 5.43 1.72 6.75
N ALA A 46 6.23 2.00 5.71
CA ALA A 46 7.12 3.17 5.70
C ALA A 46 6.34 4.49 5.79
N ALA A 47 5.19 4.60 5.10
CA ALA A 47 4.33 5.77 5.21
C ALA A 47 3.75 5.94 6.62
N ILE A 48 3.28 4.87 7.25
CA ILE A 48 2.79 4.87 8.64
C ILE A 48 3.88 5.38 9.59
N SER A 49 5.10 4.82 9.47
CA SER A 49 6.25 5.25 10.28
C SER A 49 6.55 6.73 10.08
N ARG A 50 6.61 7.18 8.83
CA ARG A 50 6.87 8.59 8.48
C ARG A 50 5.81 9.55 9.03
N LEU A 51 4.57 9.09 9.15
CA LEU A 51 3.45 9.83 9.74
C LEU A 51 3.41 9.76 11.27
N GLY A 52 4.37 9.11 11.93
CA GLY A 52 4.50 9.03 13.38
C GLY A 52 3.74 7.87 14.02
N GLY A 53 3.26 6.90 13.24
CA GLY A 53 2.77 5.62 13.73
C GLY A 53 3.91 4.64 14.04
N GLU A 54 3.65 3.61 14.82
CA GLU A 54 4.51 2.44 14.99
C GLU A 54 4.09 1.39 13.96
N ALA A 55 4.91 1.18 12.93
CA ALA A 55 4.64 0.22 11.87
C ALA A 55 5.37 -1.09 12.11
N VAL A 56 4.65 -2.22 12.13
CA VAL A 56 5.21 -3.58 12.20
C VAL A 56 4.87 -4.29 10.91
N LEU A 57 5.88 -4.70 10.14
CA LEU A 57 5.69 -5.38 8.86
C LEU A 57 5.84 -6.89 8.98
N ALA A 58 4.83 -7.62 8.57
CA ALA A 58 4.89 -9.05 8.28
C ALA A 58 5.07 -9.25 6.77
N ALA A 59 6.18 -9.88 6.38
CA ALA A 59 6.47 -10.15 4.98
C ALA A 59 7.30 -11.44 4.82
N ARG A 60 7.45 -11.89 3.58
CA ARG A 60 8.24 -13.06 3.21
C ARG A 60 9.37 -12.64 2.28
N LEU A 61 10.59 -12.97 2.64
CA LEU A 61 11.78 -12.70 1.84
C LEU A 61 12.61 -13.96 1.66
N GLY A 62 13.47 -13.96 0.68
CA GLY A 62 14.57 -14.90 0.59
C GLY A 62 15.63 -14.61 1.66
N ASP A 63 16.46 -15.59 1.96
CA ASP A 63 17.67 -15.40 2.76
C ASP A 63 18.85 -15.07 1.81
N ASP A 64 18.74 -13.91 1.17
CA ASP A 64 19.67 -13.40 0.16
C ASP A 64 20.02 -11.93 0.41
N GLU A 65 20.98 -11.41 -0.36
CA GLU A 65 21.45 -10.02 -0.24
C GLU A 65 20.34 -9.01 -0.54
N VAL A 66 19.42 -9.32 -1.45
CA VAL A 66 18.27 -8.46 -1.77
C VAL A 66 17.34 -8.40 -0.56
N GLY A 67 17.07 -9.53 0.10
CA GLY A 67 16.28 -9.57 1.33
C GLY A 67 16.91 -8.78 2.48
N ALA A 68 18.24 -8.88 2.63
CA ALA A 68 18.96 -8.09 3.62
C ALA A 68 18.86 -6.58 3.33
N MET A 69 18.99 -6.18 2.08
CA MET A 69 18.87 -4.79 1.65
C MET A 69 17.44 -4.24 1.88
N ILE A 70 16.40 -5.04 1.58
CA ILE A 70 15.00 -4.65 1.81
C ILE A 70 14.77 -4.38 3.31
N VAL A 71 15.21 -5.29 4.19
CA VAL A 71 15.05 -5.16 5.64
C VAL A 71 15.79 -3.92 6.15
N ALA A 72 17.06 -3.75 5.78
CA ALA A 72 17.85 -2.59 6.20
C ALA A 72 17.23 -1.26 5.77
N GLY A 73 16.68 -1.18 4.56
CA GLY A 73 15.96 0.01 4.08
C GLY A 73 14.70 0.30 4.89
N LEU A 74 13.91 -0.71 5.21
CA LEU A 74 12.69 -0.58 6.02
C LEU A 74 13.01 -0.17 7.47
N GLU A 75 14.04 -0.76 8.09
CA GLU A 75 14.49 -0.38 9.43
C GLU A 75 15.01 1.07 9.46
N ALA A 76 15.70 1.52 8.41
CA ALA A 76 16.10 2.92 8.25
C ALA A 76 14.90 3.87 8.12
N ASP A 77 13.79 3.40 7.51
CA ASP A 77 12.50 4.11 7.47
C ASP A 77 11.73 4.03 8.81
N GLY A 78 12.27 3.36 9.83
CA GLY A 78 11.65 3.21 11.15
C GLY A 78 10.58 2.12 11.23
N VAL A 79 10.53 1.19 10.28
CA VAL A 79 9.61 0.05 10.29
C VAL A 79 10.19 -1.10 11.13
N ASP A 80 9.39 -1.65 12.00
CA ASP A 80 9.72 -2.86 12.75
C ASP A 80 9.57 -4.11 11.87
N CYS A 81 10.70 -4.72 11.52
CA CYS A 81 10.79 -5.87 10.65
C CYS A 81 10.81 -7.22 11.39
N ARG A 82 10.49 -7.28 12.70
CA ARG A 82 10.54 -8.56 13.49
C ARG A 82 9.66 -9.66 12.92
N LEU A 83 8.60 -9.33 12.17
CA LEU A 83 7.70 -10.29 11.52
C LEU A 83 8.07 -10.56 10.05
N VAL A 84 9.20 -10.05 9.58
CA VAL A 84 9.72 -10.40 8.26
C VAL A 84 10.41 -11.75 8.34
N ARG A 85 9.82 -12.76 7.69
CA ARG A 85 10.37 -14.12 7.68
C ARG A 85 11.26 -14.35 6.46
N LYS A 86 12.50 -14.76 6.72
CA LYS A 86 13.45 -15.16 5.68
C LYS A 86 13.37 -16.66 5.44
N PHE A 87 13.43 -17.07 4.19
CA PHE A 87 13.37 -18.47 3.76
C PHE A 87 14.71 -18.89 3.15
N ALA A 88 15.40 -19.84 3.81
CA ALA A 88 16.69 -20.34 3.35
C ALA A 88 16.62 -20.93 1.94
N GLY A 89 17.61 -20.60 1.10
CA GLY A 89 17.71 -21.07 -0.28
C GLY A 89 16.67 -20.47 -1.24
N ARG A 90 15.94 -19.42 -0.79
CA ARG A 90 14.98 -18.68 -1.62
C ARG A 90 15.50 -17.30 -1.97
N ARG A 91 14.88 -16.69 -2.96
CA ARG A 91 15.21 -15.34 -3.43
C ARG A 91 14.12 -14.34 -3.06
N SER A 92 14.55 -13.15 -2.71
CA SER A 92 13.63 -12.01 -2.53
C SER A 92 13.16 -11.49 -3.87
N SER A 93 11.95 -10.95 -3.90
CA SER A 93 11.41 -10.33 -5.11
C SER A 93 12.07 -8.98 -5.38
N PHE A 94 12.32 -8.68 -6.65
CA PHE A 94 12.82 -7.38 -7.10
C PHE A 94 12.32 -7.04 -8.50
N SER A 95 12.37 -5.76 -8.85
CA SER A 95 12.04 -5.29 -10.19
C SER A 95 13.18 -4.48 -10.78
N SER A 96 13.31 -4.51 -12.11
CA SER A 96 14.01 -3.50 -12.90
C SER A 96 12.97 -2.56 -13.47
N VAL A 97 13.06 -1.29 -13.14
CA VAL A 97 12.13 -0.24 -13.60
C VAL A 97 12.89 0.69 -14.53
N PHE A 98 12.51 0.74 -15.78
CA PHE A 98 13.05 1.66 -16.76
C PHE A 98 12.11 2.86 -16.88
N VAL A 99 12.65 4.07 -16.82
CA VAL A 99 11.91 5.32 -16.94
C VAL A 99 12.58 6.16 -18.02
N ASP A 100 11.87 6.57 -19.06
CA ASP A 100 12.41 7.44 -20.09
C ASP A 100 12.15 8.93 -19.80
N ARG A 101 12.57 9.80 -20.73
CA ARG A 101 12.42 11.26 -20.59
C ARG A 101 10.97 11.73 -20.66
N GLU A 102 10.10 10.97 -21.28
CA GLU A 102 8.66 11.20 -21.37
C GLU A 102 7.93 10.75 -20.10
N GLY A 103 8.65 10.07 -19.17
CA GLY A 103 8.10 9.52 -17.95
C GLY A 103 7.37 8.18 -18.13
N GLU A 104 7.47 7.59 -19.34
CA GLU A 104 6.96 6.25 -19.62
C GLU A 104 7.75 5.21 -18.82
N ARG A 105 7.08 4.12 -18.45
CA ARG A 105 7.66 3.09 -17.58
C ARG A 105 7.56 1.71 -18.19
N GLN A 106 8.66 0.96 -18.09
CA GLN A 106 8.70 -0.46 -18.37
C GLN A 106 9.25 -1.20 -17.16
N ILE A 107 8.53 -2.22 -16.70
CA ILE A 107 8.90 -2.94 -15.46
C ILE A 107 9.09 -4.41 -15.79
N VAL A 108 10.23 -4.94 -15.37
CA VAL A 108 10.51 -6.39 -15.38
C VAL A 108 10.61 -6.85 -13.93
N ASN A 109 9.66 -7.66 -13.49
CA ASN A 109 9.56 -8.14 -12.13
C ASN A 109 9.99 -9.60 -12.01
N TYR A 110 10.79 -9.90 -10.98
CA TYR A 110 11.09 -11.26 -10.54
C TYR A 110 10.37 -11.56 -9.23
N ARG A 111 9.69 -12.69 -9.18
CA ARG A 111 9.07 -13.24 -7.97
C ARG A 111 9.47 -14.70 -7.82
N ASP A 112 10.03 -15.07 -6.64
CA ASP A 112 10.26 -16.48 -6.31
C ASP A 112 8.94 -17.15 -5.90
N THR A 113 8.40 -17.98 -6.79
CA THR A 113 7.17 -18.76 -6.54
C THR A 113 7.36 -19.88 -5.52
N GLY A 114 8.59 -20.15 -5.12
CA GLY A 114 8.90 -21.12 -4.07
C GLY A 114 8.88 -20.54 -2.65
N LEU A 115 8.69 -19.24 -2.46
CA LEU A 115 8.42 -18.67 -1.13
C LEU A 115 7.10 -19.22 -0.61
N SER A 116 7.14 -19.92 0.55
CA SER A 116 5.94 -20.53 1.13
C SER A 116 4.85 -19.50 1.40
N MET A 117 3.61 -19.77 0.98
CA MET A 117 2.45 -18.97 1.30
C MET A 117 1.97 -19.17 2.74
N ASN A 118 2.32 -20.32 3.38
CA ASN A 118 1.87 -20.65 4.73
C ASN A 118 2.19 -19.54 5.74
N ALA A 119 1.18 -19.12 6.48
CA ALA A 119 1.22 -18.06 7.46
C ALA A 119 0.85 -18.51 8.88
N ASP A 120 0.75 -19.81 9.17
CA ASP A 120 0.32 -20.33 10.48
C ASP A 120 1.16 -19.75 11.63
N TRP A 121 2.46 -19.59 11.40
CA TRP A 121 3.40 -19.01 12.36
C TRP A 121 3.08 -17.54 12.72
N LEU A 122 2.39 -16.81 11.86
CA LEU A 122 2.14 -15.38 12.03
C LEU A 122 1.14 -15.13 13.16
N ALA A 123 0.15 -16.01 13.34
CA ALA A 123 -0.86 -15.86 14.38
C ALA A 123 -0.26 -15.73 15.78
N ASP A 124 0.72 -16.59 16.08
CA ASP A 124 1.41 -16.63 17.39
C ASP A 124 2.47 -15.52 17.52
N ALA A 125 2.97 -15.01 16.39
CA ALA A 125 4.02 -13.99 16.36
C ALA A 125 3.47 -12.55 16.40
N LEU A 126 2.16 -12.36 16.15
CA LEU A 126 1.55 -11.02 16.16
C LEU A 126 1.73 -10.32 17.52
N PRO A 127 1.93 -8.99 17.55
CA PRO A 127 1.94 -8.24 18.78
C PRO A 127 0.67 -8.48 19.61
N ALA A 128 0.82 -8.56 20.92
CA ALA A 128 -0.32 -8.73 21.84
C ALA A 128 -1.35 -7.60 21.65
N THR A 129 -0.88 -6.39 21.35
CA THR A 129 -1.72 -5.22 21.09
C THR A 129 -1.28 -4.51 19.82
N PHE A 130 -2.25 -4.09 19.01
CA PHE A 130 -2.13 -3.15 17.90
C PHE A 130 -3.48 -2.45 17.73
N ASP A 131 -3.52 -1.34 16.98
CA ASP A 131 -4.69 -0.47 16.90
C ASP A 131 -5.44 -0.62 15.57
N ALA A 132 -4.76 -1.02 14.49
CA ALA A 132 -5.38 -1.41 13.22
C ALA A 132 -4.45 -2.31 12.42
N ALA A 133 -4.99 -2.93 11.38
CA ALA A 133 -4.28 -3.83 10.49
C ALA A 133 -4.48 -3.44 9.02
N LEU A 134 -3.43 -3.60 8.22
CA LEU A 134 -3.46 -3.42 6.77
C LEU A 134 -2.86 -4.65 6.09
N ALA A 135 -3.50 -5.18 5.07
CA ALA A 135 -2.91 -6.23 4.25
C ALA A 135 -3.07 -5.94 2.77
N ASP A 136 -2.11 -6.36 1.96
CA ASP A 136 -2.25 -6.41 0.50
C ASP A 136 -2.68 -7.81 0.03
N THR A 137 -2.97 -7.95 -1.27
CA THR A 137 -3.43 -9.20 -1.89
C THR A 137 -2.28 -10.15 -2.28
N ARG A 138 -1.01 -9.75 -2.09
CA ARG A 138 0.16 -10.49 -2.61
C ARG A 138 0.63 -11.63 -1.71
N TRP A 139 0.15 -11.67 -0.47
CA TRP A 139 0.33 -12.78 0.46
C TRP A 139 -1.01 -13.17 1.10
N PRO A 140 -1.89 -13.90 0.36
CA PRO A 140 -3.25 -14.22 0.79
C PRO A 140 -3.36 -14.85 2.18
N ASP A 141 -2.49 -15.82 2.51
CA ASP A 141 -2.53 -16.51 3.80
C ASP A 141 -2.16 -15.56 4.96
N GLY A 142 -1.11 -14.74 4.78
CA GLY A 142 -0.73 -13.74 5.78
C GLY A 142 -1.79 -12.66 5.97
N ALA A 143 -2.38 -12.22 4.86
CA ALA A 143 -3.49 -11.27 4.87
C ALA A 143 -4.70 -11.83 5.63
N ALA A 144 -5.06 -13.10 5.39
CA ALA A 144 -6.18 -13.74 6.08
C ALA A 144 -5.93 -13.89 7.59
N VAL A 145 -4.71 -14.27 8.00
CA VAL A 145 -4.32 -14.37 9.42
C VAL A 145 -4.42 -13.01 10.09
N LEU A 146 -3.86 -11.96 9.48
CA LEU A 146 -3.87 -10.61 10.06
C LEU A 146 -5.29 -10.02 10.13
N MET A 147 -6.11 -10.17 9.07
CA MET A 147 -7.50 -9.71 9.06
C MET A 147 -8.36 -10.44 10.11
N ARG A 148 -8.12 -11.74 10.32
CA ARG A 148 -8.78 -12.49 11.39
C ARG A 148 -8.42 -11.95 12.76
N ALA A 149 -7.13 -11.70 13.01
CA ALA A 149 -6.66 -11.16 14.27
C ALA A 149 -7.23 -9.77 14.57
N ALA A 150 -7.37 -8.91 13.58
CA ALA A 150 -8.02 -7.60 13.71
C ALA A 150 -9.51 -7.77 14.03
N ARG A 151 -10.23 -8.64 13.30
CA ARG A 151 -11.65 -8.91 13.49
C ARG A 151 -11.96 -9.45 14.91
N GLU A 152 -11.17 -10.42 15.39
CA GLU A 152 -11.35 -11.02 16.72
C GLU A 152 -11.14 -10.00 17.87
N ARG A 153 -10.33 -8.96 17.60
CA ARG A 153 -10.07 -7.87 18.55
C ARG A 153 -11.00 -6.68 18.38
N GLY A 154 -11.92 -6.71 17.41
CA GLY A 154 -12.82 -5.59 17.10
C GLY A 154 -12.11 -4.35 16.56
N LEU A 155 -10.95 -4.54 15.93
CA LEU A 155 -10.10 -3.48 15.39
C LEU A 155 -10.32 -3.27 13.87
N PRO A 156 -10.04 -2.07 13.33
CA PRO A 156 -10.04 -1.86 11.89
C PRO A 156 -9.06 -2.80 11.18
N GLY A 157 -9.56 -3.58 10.23
CA GLY A 157 -8.77 -4.39 9.31
C GLY A 157 -9.01 -3.90 7.89
N VAL A 158 -8.00 -3.26 7.28
CA VAL A 158 -8.06 -2.70 5.94
C VAL A 158 -7.43 -3.68 4.96
N LEU A 159 -8.13 -4.02 3.89
CA LEU A 159 -7.55 -4.73 2.76
C LEU A 159 -7.28 -3.72 1.64
N ASP A 160 -6.02 -3.59 1.25
CA ASP A 160 -5.61 -2.99 -0.02
C ASP A 160 -6.04 -3.92 -1.14
N ALA A 161 -7.23 -3.63 -1.69
CA ALA A 161 -7.95 -4.52 -2.59
C ALA A 161 -7.51 -4.27 -4.05
N GLU A 162 -6.29 -4.71 -4.35
CA GLU A 162 -5.69 -4.69 -5.69
C GLU A 162 -5.91 -6.01 -6.44
N ALA A 163 -6.03 -5.92 -7.76
CA ALA A 163 -6.16 -7.09 -8.63
C ALA A 163 -4.89 -7.99 -8.57
N PRO A 164 -5.04 -9.32 -8.62
CA PRO A 164 -6.28 -10.09 -8.66
C PRO A 164 -6.88 -10.35 -7.27
N ILE A 165 -8.09 -9.88 -7.03
CA ILE A 165 -8.75 -9.96 -5.71
C ILE A 165 -9.10 -11.39 -5.30
N HIS A 166 -9.44 -12.26 -6.28
CA HIS A 166 -9.89 -13.63 -6.01
C HIS A 166 -8.83 -14.48 -5.27
N GLU A 167 -7.55 -14.15 -5.40
CA GLU A 167 -6.46 -14.82 -4.67
C GLU A 167 -6.51 -14.53 -3.16
N ALA A 168 -7.00 -13.38 -2.74
CA ALA A 168 -7.06 -12.94 -1.35
C ALA A 168 -8.46 -13.10 -0.71
N ARG A 169 -9.29 -14.03 -1.20
CA ARG A 169 -10.68 -14.21 -0.77
C ARG A 169 -10.83 -14.31 0.75
N GLY A 170 -9.95 -15.05 1.44
CA GLY A 170 -10.01 -15.18 2.90
C GLY A 170 -9.80 -13.85 3.63
N ALA A 171 -8.88 -13.01 3.18
CA ALA A 171 -8.69 -11.68 3.73
C ALA A 171 -9.87 -10.75 3.39
N PHE A 172 -10.38 -10.82 2.17
CA PHE A 172 -11.55 -10.07 1.71
C PHE A 172 -12.79 -10.33 2.59
N GLU A 173 -13.04 -11.58 2.96
CA GLU A 173 -14.16 -11.97 3.83
C GLU A 173 -13.97 -11.52 5.28
N LEU A 174 -12.75 -11.39 5.76
CA LEU A 174 -12.41 -11.06 7.15
C LEU A 174 -12.19 -9.56 7.40
N ALA A 175 -11.70 -8.81 6.43
CA ALA A 175 -11.49 -7.37 6.54
C ALA A 175 -12.77 -6.62 6.91
N SER A 176 -12.65 -5.55 7.67
CA SER A 176 -13.76 -4.63 7.99
C SER A 176 -13.88 -3.49 6.96
N HIS A 177 -12.77 -3.13 6.33
CA HIS A 177 -12.67 -2.06 5.35
C HIS A 177 -12.04 -2.63 4.06
N LEU A 178 -12.73 -2.44 2.94
CA LEU A 178 -12.24 -2.81 1.61
C LEU A 178 -11.87 -1.53 0.86
N ALA A 179 -10.60 -1.29 0.71
CA ALA A 179 -10.09 -0.11 0.02
C ALA A 179 -9.55 -0.52 -1.35
N PHE A 180 -10.37 -0.36 -2.38
CA PHE A 180 -10.05 -0.76 -3.74
C PHE A 180 -9.22 0.31 -4.46
N SER A 181 -8.29 -0.13 -5.31
CA SER A 181 -7.92 0.65 -6.48
C SER A 181 -9.05 0.59 -7.52
N ALA A 182 -9.10 1.56 -8.45
CA ALA A 182 -10.08 1.51 -9.55
C ALA A 182 -9.97 0.21 -10.36
N GLN A 183 -8.74 -0.29 -10.58
CA GLN A 183 -8.50 -1.56 -11.27
C GLN A 183 -8.94 -2.75 -10.44
N GLY A 184 -8.67 -2.74 -9.13
CA GLY A 184 -9.11 -3.81 -8.22
C GLY A 184 -10.64 -3.92 -8.17
N LEU A 185 -11.35 -2.78 -8.14
CA LEU A 185 -12.81 -2.81 -8.15
C LEU A 185 -13.39 -3.33 -9.47
N ARG A 186 -12.81 -2.97 -10.62
CA ARG A 186 -13.20 -3.52 -11.92
C ARG A 186 -12.97 -5.03 -12.01
N ASP A 187 -11.82 -5.50 -11.52
CA ASP A 187 -11.48 -6.93 -11.45
C ASP A 187 -12.50 -7.70 -10.60
N TRP A 188 -12.84 -7.14 -9.43
CA TRP A 188 -13.81 -7.75 -8.53
C TRP A 188 -15.24 -7.74 -9.11
N ALA A 189 -15.69 -6.61 -9.68
CA ALA A 189 -17.04 -6.41 -10.17
C ALA A 189 -17.28 -7.06 -11.54
N GLY A 190 -16.21 -7.31 -12.31
CA GLY A 190 -16.31 -7.84 -13.68
C GLY A 190 -16.85 -6.83 -14.71
N HIS A 191 -16.83 -5.53 -14.39
CA HIS A 191 -17.25 -4.44 -15.27
C HIS A 191 -16.57 -3.11 -14.92
N ASP A 192 -16.65 -2.12 -15.82
CA ASP A 192 -15.92 -0.85 -15.72
C ASP A 192 -16.63 0.26 -14.90
N ASP A 193 -17.89 0.10 -14.56
CA ASP A 193 -18.66 1.08 -13.80
C ASP A 193 -18.31 1.05 -12.32
N LEU A 194 -17.47 2.00 -11.88
CA LEU A 194 -16.98 2.06 -10.49
C LEU A 194 -18.11 2.38 -9.49
N GLY A 195 -19.09 3.20 -9.86
CA GLY A 195 -20.22 3.55 -8.97
C GLY A 195 -21.09 2.32 -8.69
N ARG A 196 -21.43 1.58 -9.74
CA ARG A 196 -22.16 0.33 -9.65
C ARG A 196 -21.34 -0.75 -8.88
N GLY A 197 -20.06 -0.94 -9.21
CA GLY A 197 -19.19 -1.89 -8.54
C GLY A 197 -19.06 -1.59 -7.04
N LEU A 198 -18.94 -0.32 -6.66
CA LEU A 198 -18.88 0.10 -5.26
C LEU A 198 -20.17 -0.23 -4.51
N ALA A 199 -21.34 0.03 -5.11
CA ALA A 199 -22.63 -0.29 -4.54
C ALA A 199 -22.82 -1.81 -4.38
N GLU A 200 -22.45 -2.60 -5.39
CA GLU A 200 -22.48 -4.06 -5.34
C GLU A 200 -21.57 -4.60 -4.24
N ALA A 201 -20.34 -4.08 -4.11
CA ALA A 201 -19.41 -4.50 -3.06
C ALA A 201 -19.94 -4.19 -1.65
N ALA A 202 -20.48 -2.98 -1.44
CA ALA A 202 -21.06 -2.60 -0.16
C ALA A 202 -22.28 -3.45 0.20
N GLN A 203 -23.17 -3.71 -0.77
CA GLN A 203 -24.38 -4.53 -0.58
C GLN A 203 -24.02 -5.98 -0.27
N GLN A 204 -23.09 -6.58 -1.02
CA GLN A 204 -22.75 -7.99 -0.87
C GLN A 204 -21.98 -8.28 0.41
N THR A 205 -21.16 -7.31 0.87
CA THR A 205 -20.27 -7.53 2.02
C THR A 205 -20.80 -6.94 3.31
N GLY A 206 -21.65 -5.91 3.26
CA GLY A 206 -22.08 -5.14 4.43
C GLY A 206 -20.97 -4.32 5.10
N LYS A 207 -19.81 -4.17 4.44
CA LYS A 207 -18.62 -3.52 4.98
C LYS A 207 -18.51 -2.07 4.56
N PHE A 208 -17.57 -1.37 5.18
CA PHE A 208 -17.08 -0.11 4.62
C PHE A 208 -16.28 -0.40 3.35
N VAL A 209 -16.65 0.22 2.24
CA VAL A 209 -16.01 0.03 0.95
C VAL A 209 -15.64 1.40 0.39
N CYS A 210 -14.43 1.55 -0.13
CA CYS A 210 -14.04 2.73 -0.87
C CYS A 210 -13.21 2.36 -2.11
N VAL A 211 -13.17 3.28 -3.07
CA VAL A 211 -12.34 3.15 -4.28
C VAL A 211 -11.58 4.45 -4.53
N THR A 212 -10.27 4.33 -4.65
CA THR A 212 -9.39 5.42 -5.05
C THR A 212 -9.37 5.54 -6.58
N ASP A 213 -9.60 6.76 -7.10
CA ASP A 213 -9.70 7.02 -8.54
C ASP A 213 -8.85 8.23 -8.97
N GLY A 214 -7.63 8.28 -8.48
CA GLY A 214 -6.64 9.29 -8.81
C GLY A 214 -7.18 10.72 -8.62
N ALA A 215 -7.13 11.53 -9.66
CA ALA A 215 -7.57 12.93 -9.62
C ALA A 215 -9.10 13.09 -9.40
N ARG A 216 -9.89 12.04 -9.55
CA ARG A 216 -11.34 12.07 -9.25
C ARG A 216 -11.65 11.91 -7.77
N GLY A 217 -10.66 11.56 -6.95
CA GLY A 217 -10.80 11.41 -5.50
C GLY A 217 -11.14 10.00 -5.07
N VAL A 218 -11.84 9.91 -3.96
CA VAL A 218 -12.21 8.63 -3.32
C VAL A 218 -13.73 8.59 -3.14
N PHE A 219 -14.34 7.57 -3.72
CA PHE A 219 -15.76 7.27 -3.53
C PHE A 219 -15.88 6.21 -2.45
N TRP A 220 -16.86 6.34 -1.55
CA TRP A 220 -17.06 5.38 -0.48
C TRP A 220 -18.53 5.07 -0.24
N GLN A 221 -18.81 3.89 0.31
CA GLN A 221 -20.14 3.44 0.73
C GLN A 221 -20.06 2.53 1.96
N HIS A 222 -21.02 2.71 2.87
CA HIS A 222 -21.24 1.83 4.02
C HIS A 222 -22.73 1.79 4.36
N GLY A 223 -23.35 0.63 4.20
CA GLY A 223 -24.81 0.51 4.30
C GLY A 223 -25.51 1.43 3.31
N THR A 224 -26.37 2.32 3.81
CA THR A 224 -27.07 3.34 3.04
C THR A 224 -26.31 4.65 2.90
N ALA A 225 -25.25 4.86 3.69
CA ALA A 225 -24.42 6.06 3.59
C ALA A 225 -23.38 5.91 2.48
N SER A 226 -23.20 6.97 1.71
CA SER A 226 -22.20 7.05 0.65
C SER A 226 -21.68 8.48 0.51
N GLY A 227 -20.50 8.63 -0.05
CA GLY A 227 -19.94 9.95 -0.26
C GLY A 227 -18.74 9.96 -1.19
N VAL A 228 -18.25 11.15 -1.45
CA VAL A 228 -17.06 11.41 -2.27
C VAL A 228 -16.16 12.38 -1.52
N VAL A 229 -14.91 12.02 -1.38
CA VAL A 229 -13.85 12.94 -0.96
C VAL A 229 -13.06 13.33 -2.21
N GLN A 230 -13.14 14.60 -2.58
CA GLN A 230 -12.44 15.14 -3.75
C GLN A 230 -10.92 15.04 -3.57
N ALA A 231 -10.21 14.77 -4.65
CA ALA A 231 -8.74 14.80 -4.62
C ALA A 231 -8.22 16.23 -4.39
N TYR A 232 -7.13 16.34 -3.64
CA TYR A 232 -6.39 17.59 -3.55
C TYR A 232 -5.68 17.88 -4.88
N ARG A 233 -5.84 19.07 -5.40
CA ARG A 233 -5.18 19.49 -6.64
C ARG A 233 -3.72 19.81 -6.38
N VAL A 234 -2.85 19.09 -7.03
CA VAL A 234 -1.39 19.27 -6.94
C VAL A 234 -0.76 19.09 -8.32
N GLU A 235 0.41 19.66 -8.52
CA GLU A 235 1.26 19.36 -9.67
C GLU A 235 2.02 18.06 -9.36
N ALA A 236 1.58 16.97 -9.97
CA ALA A 236 2.18 15.66 -9.74
C ALA A 236 3.47 15.49 -10.55
N VAL A 237 4.55 15.13 -9.87
CA VAL A 237 5.87 14.84 -10.45
C VAL A 237 6.21 13.34 -10.39
N ASP A 238 5.71 12.63 -9.38
CA ASP A 238 5.88 11.17 -9.24
C ASP A 238 4.71 10.54 -8.49
N THR A 239 3.96 9.68 -9.15
CA THR A 239 2.79 8.98 -8.60
C THR A 239 3.08 7.56 -8.13
N LEU A 240 4.35 7.08 -8.25
CA LEU A 240 4.70 5.71 -7.84
C LEU A 240 4.51 5.53 -6.33
N GLY A 241 3.77 4.50 -5.92
CA GLY A 241 3.49 4.20 -4.52
C GLY A 241 2.50 5.16 -3.83
N ALA A 242 1.85 6.08 -4.56
CA ALA A 242 0.85 6.98 -3.97
C ALA A 242 -0.34 6.21 -3.36
N GLY A 243 -0.76 5.10 -3.98
CA GLY A 243 -1.77 4.20 -3.44
C GLY A 243 -1.34 3.56 -2.12
N ASP A 244 -0.11 3.05 -2.05
CA ASP A 244 0.43 2.44 -0.84
C ASP A 244 0.49 3.44 0.32
N VAL A 245 0.94 4.67 0.03
CA VAL A 245 0.96 5.80 1.00
C VAL A 245 -0.45 6.14 1.46
N TRP A 246 -1.42 6.15 0.54
CA TRP A 246 -2.82 6.38 0.86
C TRP A 246 -3.36 5.30 1.81
N HIS A 247 -3.14 4.01 1.51
CA HIS A 247 -3.59 2.89 2.33
C HIS A 247 -2.94 2.91 3.72
N GLY A 248 -1.65 3.21 3.81
CA GLY A 248 -0.93 3.35 5.07
C GLY A 248 -1.50 4.48 5.93
N ALA A 249 -1.70 5.67 5.35
CA ALA A 249 -2.25 6.84 6.04
C ALA A 249 -3.71 6.62 6.45
N PHE A 250 -4.54 6.00 5.60
CA PHE A 250 -5.92 5.64 5.91
C PHE A 250 -6.01 4.69 7.10
N THR A 251 -5.21 3.63 7.09
CA THR A 251 -5.18 2.65 8.18
C THR A 251 -4.69 3.26 9.49
N LEU A 252 -3.66 4.12 9.44
CA LEU A 252 -3.18 4.84 10.62
C LEU A 252 -4.28 5.73 11.21
N ALA A 253 -4.97 6.51 10.39
CA ALA A 253 -6.04 7.40 10.82
C ALA A 253 -7.21 6.62 11.45
N LEU A 254 -7.59 5.47 10.89
CA LEU A 254 -8.59 4.58 11.51
C LEU A 254 -8.11 4.02 12.85
N GLY A 255 -6.85 3.62 12.95
CA GLY A 255 -6.24 3.15 14.21
C GLY A 255 -6.17 4.24 15.28
N GLU A 256 -6.12 5.51 14.90
CA GLU A 256 -6.21 6.68 15.78
C GLU A 256 -7.65 7.04 16.16
N GLY A 257 -8.65 6.30 15.66
CA GLY A 257 -10.06 6.51 15.97
C GLY A 257 -10.76 7.58 15.13
N MET A 258 -10.17 8.00 14.01
CA MET A 258 -10.85 8.90 13.08
C MET A 258 -12.02 8.18 12.40
N ASP A 259 -13.10 8.89 12.13
CA ASP A 259 -14.15 8.36 11.26
C ASP A 259 -13.64 8.12 9.83
N PRO A 260 -14.24 7.21 9.07
CA PRO A 260 -13.70 6.82 7.78
C PRO A 260 -13.58 7.97 6.76
N GLU A 261 -14.50 8.95 6.77
CA GLU A 261 -14.43 10.08 5.82
C GLU A 261 -13.27 11.01 6.17
N THR A 262 -13.06 11.32 7.45
CA THR A 262 -11.90 12.08 7.93
C THR A 262 -10.60 11.34 7.64
N ALA A 263 -10.57 10.01 7.83
CA ALA A 263 -9.42 9.17 7.49
C ALA A 263 -9.12 9.21 5.98
N ILE A 264 -10.14 9.18 5.10
CA ILE A 264 -9.97 9.33 3.66
C ILE A 264 -9.37 10.71 3.32
N ARG A 265 -9.86 11.80 3.94
CA ARG A 265 -9.32 13.16 3.71
C ARG A 265 -7.83 13.25 4.08
N PHE A 266 -7.46 12.71 5.24
CA PHE A 266 -6.07 12.66 5.69
C PHE A 266 -5.20 11.84 4.73
N ALA A 267 -5.63 10.65 4.34
CA ALA A 267 -4.93 9.77 3.42
C ALA A 267 -4.77 10.42 2.03
N SER A 268 -5.82 11.08 1.53
CA SER A 268 -5.79 11.77 0.24
C SER A 268 -4.83 12.97 0.24
N ALA A 269 -4.75 13.72 1.33
CA ALA A 269 -3.76 14.79 1.50
C ALA A 269 -2.33 14.23 1.53
N THR A 270 -2.13 13.12 2.23
CA THR A 270 -0.83 12.45 2.32
C THR A 270 -0.36 11.98 0.95
N ALA A 271 -1.23 11.30 0.20
CA ALA A 271 -0.93 10.82 -1.14
C ALA A 271 -0.69 11.98 -2.13
N ALA A 272 -1.48 13.05 -2.04
CA ALA A 272 -1.28 14.24 -2.88
C ALA A 272 0.09 14.88 -2.63
N LEU A 273 0.49 15.10 -1.38
CA LEU A 273 1.83 15.62 -1.05
C LEU A 273 2.94 14.70 -1.53
N LYS A 274 2.80 13.37 -1.40
CA LYS A 274 3.76 12.41 -1.96
C LYS A 274 3.91 12.61 -3.46
N CYS A 275 2.84 12.81 -4.18
CA CYS A 275 2.86 12.99 -5.64
C CYS A 275 3.65 14.23 -6.09
N THR A 276 3.83 15.24 -5.24
CA THR A 276 4.63 16.43 -5.54
C THR A 276 6.14 16.24 -5.38
N ARG A 277 6.60 15.03 -4.99
CA ARG A 277 7.99 14.75 -4.60
C ARG A 277 8.54 13.54 -5.32
N HIS A 278 9.80 13.63 -5.73
CA HIS A 278 10.57 12.48 -6.21
C HIS A 278 11.17 11.66 -5.05
N ASN A 279 11.97 10.65 -5.38
CA ASN A 279 12.82 9.88 -4.48
C ASN A 279 12.10 8.80 -3.64
N GLY A 280 11.01 8.20 -4.15
CA GLY A 280 10.37 7.05 -3.50
C GLY A 280 10.01 7.35 -2.04
N ARG A 281 10.40 6.47 -1.10
CA ARG A 281 10.08 6.60 0.34
C ARG A 281 10.67 7.85 1.00
N ALA A 282 11.82 8.36 0.54
CA ALA A 282 12.39 9.60 1.05
C ALA A 282 11.49 10.83 0.79
N GLY A 283 10.63 10.75 -0.23
CA GLY A 283 9.64 11.77 -0.57
C GLY A 283 8.35 11.71 0.27
N TYR A 284 8.17 10.73 1.15
CA TYR A 284 6.95 10.61 1.95
C TYR A 284 6.82 11.78 2.94
N PRO A 285 5.64 12.42 3.02
CA PRO A 285 5.44 13.54 3.91
C PRO A 285 5.40 13.12 5.38
N THR A 286 5.82 14.01 6.25
CA THR A 286 5.62 13.90 7.69
C THR A 286 4.18 14.28 8.04
N ARG A 287 3.69 13.86 9.21
CA ARG A 287 2.37 14.27 9.73
C ARG A 287 2.20 15.79 9.76
N LYS A 288 3.21 16.52 10.23
CA LYS A 288 3.16 17.99 10.31
C LYS A 288 2.95 18.64 8.94
N GLU A 289 3.60 18.12 7.90
CA GLU A 289 3.42 18.61 6.54
C GLU A 289 2.01 18.35 6.02
N VAL A 290 1.46 17.15 6.30
CA VAL A 290 0.09 16.80 5.90
C VAL A 290 -0.93 17.68 6.61
N GLU A 291 -0.81 17.88 7.92
CA GLU A 291 -1.71 18.73 8.70
C GLU A 291 -1.67 20.20 8.25
N GLN A 292 -0.48 20.71 7.91
CA GLN A 292 -0.33 22.03 7.37
C GLN A 292 -0.98 22.16 6.00
N PHE A 293 -0.76 21.20 5.11
CA PHE A 293 -1.35 21.17 3.77
C PHE A 293 -2.89 21.14 3.82
N VAL A 294 -3.47 20.32 4.72
CA VAL A 294 -4.93 20.27 4.90
C VAL A 294 -5.48 21.63 5.38
N LYS A 295 -4.80 22.30 6.31
CA LYS A 295 -5.21 23.62 6.80
C LYS A 295 -5.20 24.66 5.68
N GLU A 296 -4.16 24.67 4.86
CA GLU A 296 -4.03 25.59 3.72
C GLU A 296 -5.10 25.33 2.66
N ALA A 297 -5.38 24.08 2.34
CA ALA A 297 -6.42 23.71 1.38
C ALA A 297 -7.83 24.11 1.84
N ILE A 298 -8.12 24.05 3.14
CA ILE A 298 -9.41 24.52 3.69
C ILE A 298 -9.52 26.04 3.65
N ALA A 299 -8.43 26.78 3.87
CA ALA A 299 -8.43 28.23 3.85
C ALA A 299 -8.59 28.83 2.44
N CYS A 300 -8.33 28.06 1.39
CA CYS A 300 -8.45 28.48 -0.02
C CYS A 300 -9.81 28.15 -0.67
N ASN A 301 -10.68 27.43 0.01
CA ASN A 301 -12.05 27.11 -0.40
C ASN A 301 -13.08 27.92 0.38
#